data_72b4274a0a3924ff86d00ffe32950c06
#
_entry.id   72b4274a0a3924ff86d00ffe32950c06
#
_cell.length_a   1.000
_cell.length_b   1.000
_cell.length_c   1.000
_cell.angle_alpha   90.00
_cell.angle_beta   90.00
_cell.angle_gamma   90.00
#
_symmetry.space_group_name_H-M   'P 1'
#
loop_
_entity.id
_entity.type
_entity.pdbx_description
1 polymer ?
#
loop_
_entity_poly.entity_id
_entity_poly.type
_entity_poly.pdbx_seq_one_letter_code
_entity_poly.pdbx_strand_id
1 'polypeptide(L)'
;MSTPDRPERPEPAAAPGRTALATLAGTTLEWYDFFLYGTAAALIFDKQFFPSLSPAAGTLAAFSTLAVGFVARPLGGLVFGHFGDRVGRKATLVVSLLLMGIGSTLIGVIPTYDTIGFWAPVLLVVLRIVQGIGLGGEGAGATLMSMEHAPEGKRNLYAGFPQMGTPAGLVLANLVFLGTNALTGDAAFTGWGWRIPFLLSFVLVVIGLAIRLRVTESPSFHRVLEEDDVVRFPLAESLKAGFPRLALTLLAVVANSAVAYVFMVFTLSYGTKQLGHDKQFLVLSVTGAAVLWFATIPVWTRVADRYGRRTMFIGGSVAILAWCAAFFPLLDTGAAVPAVIALAGMGLIIPVTHCVQGSIIADTFPAHVRYSGSSLILQAGAILGGGLAPMISTALLDSGGSSTGVTWYLVAICGVSLAGAVALFRLVPETPARTALPQIGDEAWTAPR
;
A
#
# COMPACT_ATOMS: atom_id res chain seq x y z
N MET A 1 -23.95 33.26 41.31
CA MET A 1 -24.30 31.83 41.35
C MET A 1 -24.02 31.27 39.97
N SER A 2 -22.80 30.83 39.74
CA SER A 2 -22.37 30.19 38.48
C SER A 2 -22.80 28.75 38.53
N THR A 3 -23.57 28.31 37.52
CA THR A 3 -23.93 26.91 37.31
C THR A 3 -22.67 26.10 37.09
N PRO A 4 -22.49 24.94 37.80
CA PRO A 4 -21.36 24.09 37.57
C PRO A 4 -21.44 23.49 36.17
N ASP A 5 -20.35 23.65 35.43
CA ASP A 5 -20.13 23.04 34.11
C ASP A 5 -20.41 21.53 34.21
N ARG A 6 -21.39 21.04 33.49
CA ARG A 6 -21.65 19.60 33.37
C ARG A 6 -20.48 19.02 32.59
N PRO A 7 -19.80 17.98 33.08
CA PRO A 7 -18.80 17.28 32.28
C PRO A 7 -19.48 16.77 30.99
N GLU A 8 -18.97 17.22 29.85
CA GLU A 8 -19.41 16.71 28.55
C GLU A 8 -19.36 15.18 28.57
N ARG A 9 -20.48 14.54 28.31
CA ARG A 9 -20.54 13.08 28.17
C ARG A 9 -19.57 12.71 27.04
N PRO A 10 -18.64 11.75 27.25
CA PRO A 10 -17.78 11.27 26.17
C PRO A 10 -18.68 10.82 25.03
N GLU A 11 -18.42 11.36 23.84
CA GLU A 11 -19.14 10.92 22.62
C GLU A 11 -19.05 9.39 22.52
N PRO A 12 -20.16 8.70 22.18
CA PRO A 12 -20.16 7.27 22.08
C PRO A 12 -19.11 6.83 21.05
N ALA A 13 -18.16 6.01 21.48
CA ALA A 13 -17.10 5.47 20.63
C ALA A 13 -17.74 4.89 19.34
N ALA A 14 -17.23 5.28 18.20
CA ALA A 14 -17.76 4.83 16.91
C ALA A 14 -17.82 3.30 16.88
N ALA A 15 -18.95 2.74 16.44
CA ALA A 15 -19.13 1.29 16.40
C ALA A 15 -17.94 0.63 15.64
N PRO A 16 -17.28 -0.40 16.19
CA PRO A 16 -16.05 -0.99 15.63
C PRO A 16 -16.13 -1.28 14.12
N GLY A 17 -17.28 -1.78 13.64
CA GLY A 17 -17.51 -2.06 12.22
C GLY A 17 -17.50 -0.82 11.33
N ARG A 18 -17.93 0.35 11.84
CA ARG A 18 -17.89 1.61 11.08
C ARG A 18 -16.46 2.10 10.89
N THR A 19 -15.63 1.99 11.91
CA THR A 19 -14.20 2.34 11.83
C THR A 19 -13.47 1.43 10.84
N ALA A 20 -13.71 0.12 10.89
CA ALA A 20 -13.12 -0.84 9.96
C ALA A 20 -13.51 -0.56 8.50
N LEU A 21 -14.79 -0.27 8.24
CA LEU A 21 -15.26 0.09 6.89
C LEU A 21 -14.71 1.43 6.42
N ALA A 22 -14.58 2.42 7.30
CA ALA A 22 -13.99 3.71 6.96
C ALA A 22 -12.50 3.60 6.61
N THR A 23 -11.74 2.76 7.35
CA THR A 23 -10.33 2.49 7.04
C THR A 23 -10.17 1.72 5.73
N LEU A 24 -11.02 0.72 5.46
CA LEU A 24 -11.07 0.02 4.18
C LEU A 24 -11.35 0.99 3.02
N ALA A 25 -12.38 1.82 3.14
CA ALA A 25 -12.74 2.78 2.11
C ALA A 25 -11.61 3.80 1.84
N GLY A 26 -11.02 4.36 2.90
CA GLY A 26 -9.89 5.29 2.78
C GLY A 26 -8.70 4.66 2.07
N THR A 27 -8.29 3.46 2.49
CA THR A 27 -7.18 2.73 1.86
C THR A 27 -7.50 2.33 0.42
N THR A 28 -8.78 1.99 0.11
CA THR A 28 -9.19 1.69 -1.27
C THR A 28 -9.01 2.89 -2.20
N LEU A 29 -9.39 4.09 -1.75
CA LEU A 29 -9.23 5.32 -2.54
C LEU A 29 -7.76 5.68 -2.76
N GLU A 30 -6.93 5.50 -1.72
CA GLU A 30 -5.49 5.68 -1.77
C GLU A 30 -4.85 4.76 -2.82
N TRP A 31 -5.14 3.46 -2.76
CA TRP A 31 -4.58 2.47 -3.67
C TRP A 31 -5.14 2.55 -5.09
N TYR A 32 -6.37 3.06 -5.27
CA TYR A 32 -6.92 3.33 -6.58
C TYR A 32 -6.00 4.22 -7.42
N ASP A 33 -5.62 5.38 -6.89
CA ASP A 33 -4.75 6.33 -7.60
C ASP A 33 -3.38 5.75 -7.94
N PHE A 34 -2.82 4.95 -7.04
CA PHE A 34 -1.53 4.30 -7.26
C PHE A 34 -1.59 3.23 -8.36
N PHE A 35 -2.59 2.36 -8.32
CA PHE A 35 -2.72 1.31 -9.34
C PHE A 35 -3.21 1.83 -10.67
N LEU A 36 -4.06 2.84 -10.68
CA LEU A 36 -4.44 3.52 -11.90
C LEU A 36 -3.20 4.05 -12.63
N TYR A 37 -2.31 4.72 -11.90
CA TYR A 37 -1.06 5.18 -12.46
C TYR A 37 -0.15 4.03 -12.91
N GLY A 38 -0.01 2.98 -12.09
CA GLY A 38 0.78 1.81 -12.43
C GLY A 38 0.29 1.14 -13.73
N THR A 39 -1.03 0.97 -13.89
CA THR A 39 -1.65 0.43 -15.10
C THR A 39 -1.42 1.35 -16.30
N ALA A 40 -1.56 2.67 -16.13
CA ALA A 40 -1.30 3.64 -17.19
C ALA A 40 0.20 3.70 -17.56
N ALA A 41 1.10 3.60 -16.59
CA ALA A 41 2.55 3.53 -16.83
C ALA A 41 2.94 2.27 -17.61
N ALA A 42 2.30 1.14 -17.31
CA ALA A 42 2.56 -0.12 -18.00
C ALA A 42 2.08 -0.14 -19.45
N LEU A 43 0.94 0.53 -19.75
CA LEU A 43 0.19 0.34 -20.99
C LEU A 43 0.09 1.58 -21.90
N ILE A 44 0.32 2.79 -21.36
CA ILE A 44 0.01 4.06 -22.04
C ILE A 44 1.17 5.07 -22.03
N PHE A 45 1.84 5.27 -20.88
CA PHE A 45 2.71 6.43 -20.68
C PHE A 45 3.99 6.41 -21.47
N ASP A 46 4.49 5.25 -21.86
CA ASP A 46 5.63 5.13 -22.78
C ASP A 46 5.35 5.84 -24.10
N LYS A 47 4.15 5.71 -24.64
CA LYS A 47 3.74 6.34 -25.91
C LYS A 47 3.36 7.82 -25.76
N GLN A 48 2.74 8.19 -24.63
CA GLN A 48 2.18 9.53 -24.44
C GLN A 48 3.19 10.55 -23.92
N PHE A 49 4.17 10.10 -23.12
CA PHE A 49 5.15 10.98 -22.47
C PHE A 49 6.59 10.72 -22.89
N PHE A 50 6.91 9.57 -23.50
CA PHE A 50 8.26 9.16 -23.86
C PHE A 50 8.37 8.62 -25.31
N PRO A 51 7.67 9.21 -26.31
CA PRO A 51 7.60 8.64 -27.67
C PRO A 51 8.94 8.64 -28.40
N SER A 52 9.91 9.47 -27.99
CA SER A 52 11.24 9.54 -28.58
C SER A 52 12.19 8.44 -28.13
N LEU A 53 11.80 7.65 -27.09
CA LEU A 53 12.61 6.56 -26.56
C LEU A 53 12.26 5.23 -27.24
N SER A 54 13.20 4.28 -27.19
CA SER A 54 12.88 2.90 -27.56
C SER A 54 11.77 2.33 -26.66
N PRO A 55 10.99 1.31 -27.11
CA PRO A 55 9.91 0.75 -26.31
C PRO A 55 10.34 0.30 -24.91
N ALA A 56 11.53 -0.30 -24.77
CA ALA A 56 12.08 -0.70 -23.47
C ALA A 56 12.45 0.52 -22.61
N ALA A 57 13.17 1.50 -23.18
CA ALA A 57 13.55 2.72 -22.49
C ALA A 57 12.34 3.58 -22.10
N GLY A 58 11.31 3.66 -22.94
CA GLY A 58 10.04 4.34 -22.64
C GLY A 58 9.29 3.69 -21.48
N THR A 59 9.24 2.36 -21.45
CA THR A 59 8.64 1.61 -20.33
C THR A 59 9.43 1.82 -19.03
N LEU A 60 10.77 1.76 -19.10
CA LEU A 60 11.63 2.02 -17.97
C LEU A 60 11.44 3.44 -17.43
N ALA A 61 11.37 4.44 -18.32
CA ALA A 61 11.10 5.82 -17.96
C ALA A 61 9.74 5.99 -17.29
N ALA A 62 8.68 5.35 -17.82
CA ALA A 62 7.35 5.36 -17.22
C ALA A 62 7.35 4.75 -15.81
N PHE A 63 8.00 3.61 -15.59
CA PHE A 63 8.15 3.02 -14.26
C PHE A 63 9.06 3.83 -13.34
N SER A 64 10.06 4.54 -13.88
CA SER A 64 10.88 5.47 -13.09
C SER A 64 10.03 6.59 -12.48
N THR A 65 9.05 7.12 -13.22
CA THR A 65 8.13 8.12 -12.66
C THR A 65 7.26 7.54 -11.53
N LEU A 66 6.88 6.26 -11.61
CA LEU A 66 6.20 5.57 -10.52
C LEU A 66 7.11 5.48 -9.27
N ALA A 67 8.38 5.11 -9.46
CA ALA A 67 9.37 5.02 -8.38
C ALA A 67 9.61 6.38 -7.69
N VAL A 68 9.64 7.49 -8.44
CA VAL A 68 9.76 8.85 -7.89
C VAL A 68 8.64 9.14 -6.89
N GLY A 69 7.40 8.73 -7.21
CA GLY A 69 6.28 8.85 -6.28
C GLY A 69 6.53 8.13 -4.95
N PHE A 70 7.12 6.94 -4.97
CA PHE A 70 7.48 6.21 -3.75
C PHE A 70 8.62 6.87 -2.97
N VAL A 71 9.65 7.36 -3.67
CA VAL A 71 10.80 8.05 -3.04
C VAL A 71 10.37 9.35 -2.37
N ALA A 72 9.34 10.02 -2.86
CA ALA A 72 8.80 11.23 -2.25
C ALA A 72 7.99 10.98 -0.95
N ARG A 73 7.52 9.75 -0.68
CA ARG A 73 6.70 9.42 0.51
C ARG A 73 7.37 9.72 1.86
N PRO A 74 8.65 9.37 2.11
CA PRO A 74 9.32 9.74 3.36
C PRO A 74 9.35 11.24 3.63
N LEU A 75 9.49 12.07 2.58
CA LEU A 75 9.42 13.53 2.72
C LEU A 75 8.03 13.96 3.21
N GLY A 76 6.98 13.35 2.66
CA GLY A 76 5.61 13.53 3.15
C GLY A 76 5.46 13.14 4.61
N GLY A 77 6.00 11.99 5.01
CA GLY A 77 6.01 11.55 6.41
C GLY A 77 6.65 12.56 7.37
N LEU A 78 7.77 13.17 6.95
CA LEU A 78 8.45 14.22 7.73
C LEU A 78 7.62 15.50 7.81
N VAL A 79 7.13 15.99 6.68
CA VAL A 79 6.32 17.22 6.59
C VAL A 79 5.04 17.08 7.40
N PHE A 80 4.26 16.04 7.12
CA PHE A 80 2.97 15.83 7.78
C PHE A 80 3.09 15.36 9.22
N GLY A 81 4.17 14.66 9.60
CA GLY A 81 4.49 14.38 10.99
C GLY A 81 4.68 15.66 11.79
N HIS A 82 5.48 16.59 11.26
CA HIS A 82 5.74 17.88 11.92
C HIS A 82 4.48 18.77 12.05
N PHE A 83 3.66 18.83 10.99
CA PHE A 83 2.43 19.63 11.02
C PHE A 83 1.30 18.92 11.78
N GLY A 84 1.24 17.58 11.74
CA GLY A 84 0.21 16.79 12.42
C GLY A 84 0.25 16.94 13.94
N ASP A 85 1.45 17.08 14.50
CA ASP A 85 1.65 17.31 15.93
C ASP A 85 1.28 18.75 16.37
N ARG A 86 1.22 19.69 15.42
CA ARG A 86 0.92 21.11 15.70
C ARG A 86 -0.51 21.54 15.36
N VAL A 87 -1.05 21.06 14.24
CA VAL A 87 -2.33 21.50 13.66
C VAL A 87 -3.44 20.47 13.86
N GLY A 88 -3.07 19.25 14.28
CA GLY A 88 -3.99 18.12 14.48
C GLY A 88 -3.96 17.10 13.35
N ARG A 89 -4.22 15.85 13.70
CA ARG A 89 -4.17 14.71 12.76
C ARG A 89 -5.24 14.78 11.67
N LYS A 90 -6.45 15.24 12.02
CA LYS A 90 -7.56 15.37 11.06
C LYS A 90 -7.23 16.36 9.93
N ALA A 91 -6.68 17.52 10.26
CA ALA A 91 -6.27 18.53 9.28
C ALA A 91 -5.19 17.99 8.35
N THR A 92 -4.20 17.30 8.91
CA THR A 92 -3.10 16.68 8.18
C THR A 92 -3.61 15.62 7.19
N LEU A 93 -4.54 14.76 7.63
CA LEU A 93 -5.16 13.73 6.78
C LEU A 93 -6.01 14.33 5.66
N VAL A 94 -6.70 15.44 5.90
CA VAL A 94 -7.45 16.16 4.87
C VAL A 94 -6.50 16.75 3.82
N VAL A 95 -5.43 17.40 4.25
CA VAL A 95 -4.44 17.99 3.31
C VAL A 95 -3.74 16.90 2.51
N SER A 96 -3.36 15.78 3.12
CA SER A 96 -2.73 14.64 2.41
C SER A 96 -3.64 14.07 1.33
N LEU A 97 -4.93 13.85 1.65
CA LEU A 97 -5.93 13.38 0.70
C LEU A 97 -6.12 14.37 -0.47
N LEU A 98 -6.18 15.66 -0.17
CA LEU A 98 -6.33 16.69 -1.20
C LEU A 98 -5.11 16.76 -2.13
N LEU A 99 -3.89 16.73 -1.58
CA LEU A 99 -2.65 16.72 -2.38
C LEU A 99 -2.59 15.50 -3.30
N MET A 100 -2.92 14.32 -2.77
CA MET A 100 -2.92 13.10 -3.54
C MET A 100 -3.96 13.15 -4.66
N GLY A 101 -5.18 13.48 -4.36
CA GLY A 101 -6.27 13.43 -5.32
C GLY A 101 -6.24 14.57 -6.35
N ILE A 102 -5.82 15.78 -5.95
CA ILE A 102 -5.58 16.88 -6.90
C ILE A 102 -4.42 16.50 -7.83
N GLY A 103 -3.34 15.92 -7.28
CA GLY A 103 -2.23 15.41 -8.08
C GLY A 103 -2.68 14.38 -9.11
N SER A 104 -3.51 13.39 -8.71
CA SER A 104 -4.09 12.40 -9.63
C SER A 104 -4.95 13.04 -10.70
N THR A 105 -5.85 13.94 -10.30
CA THR A 105 -6.74 14.65 -11.25
C THR A 105 -5.95 15.46 -12.26
N LEU A 106 -4.91 16.18 -11.82
CA LEU A 106 -4.06 16.98 -12.69
C LEU A 106 -3.26 16.14 -13.69
N ILE A 107 -2.89 14.89 -13.35
CA ILE A 107 -2.29 13.95 -14.32
C ILE A 107 -3.24 13.73 -15.50
N GLY A 108 -4.56 13.64 -15.27
CA GLY A 108 -5.55 13.55 -16.35
C GLY A 108 -5.62 14.77 -17.26
N VAL A 109 -5.09 15.93 -16.84
CA VAL A 109 -5.13 17.19 -17.58
C VAL A 109 -3.81 17.51 -18.28
N ILE A 110 -2.69 16.85 -17.92
CA ILE A 110 -1.38 17.13 -18.52
C ILE A 110 -1.44 16.94 -20.05
N PRO A 111 -0.98 17.93 -20.85
CA PRO A 111 -0.78 17.73 -22.28
C PRO A 111 0.31 16.67 -22.52
N THR A 112 0.21 15.94 -23.63
CA THR A 112 1.17 14.90 -24.02
C THR A 112 2.47 15.49 -24.58
N TYR A 113 3.47 14.64 -24.80
CA TYR A 113 4.75 15.02 -25.40
C TYR A 113 4.58 15.69 -26.75
N ASP A 114 3.64 15.25 -27.58
CA ASP A 114 3.37 15.84 -28.89
C ASP A 114 2.90 17.30 -28.82
N THR A 115 2.36 17.73 -27.68
CA THR A 115 1.84 19.09 -27.48
C THR A 115 2.85 20.03 -26.84
N ILE A 116 3.54 19.59 -25.76
CA ILE A 116 4.44 20.44 -24.95
C ILE A 116 5.86 19.89 -24.85
N GLY A 117 6.18 18.82 -25.61
CA GLY A 117 7.52 18.24 -25.67
C GLY A 117 8.03 17.78 -24.30
N PHE A 118 9.28 18.11 -24.01
CA PHE A 118 9.99 17.74 -22.78
C PHE A 118 9.27 18.14 -21.49
N TRP A 119 8.41 19.17 -21.50
CA TRP A 119 7.67 19.58 -20.31
C TRP A 119 6.62 18.58 -19.88
N ALA A 120 6.11 17.72 -20.77
CA ALA A 120 5.12 16.71 -20.44
C ALA A 120 5.65 15.70 -19.38
N PRO A 121 6.77 15.00 -19.58
CA PRO A 121 7.33 14.13 -18.55
C PRO A 121 7.79 14.88 -17.30
N VAL A 122 8.26 16.12 -17.39
CA VAL A 122 8.64 16.94 -16.23
C VAL A 122 7.41 17.19 -15.33
N LEU A 123 6.28 17.63 -15.89
CA LEU A 123 5.05 17.85 -15.15
C LEU A 123 4.53 16.55 -14.53
N LEU A 124 4.63 15.43 -15.26
CA LEU A 124 4.25 14.12 -14.73
C LEU A 124 5.08 13.77 -13.49
N VAL A 125 6.41 13.96 -13.52
CA VAL A 125 7.30 13.72 -12.37
C VAL A 125 6.98 14.65 -11.21
N VAL A 126 6.75 15.95 -11.46
CA VAL A 126 6.38 16.93 -10.42
C VAL A 126 5.09 16.51 -9.72
N LEU A 127 4.06 16.13 -10.49
CA LEU A 127 2.81 15.67 -9.90
C LEU A 127 2.98 14.36 -9.11
N ARG A 128 3.89 13.47 -9.55
CA ARG A 128 4.24 12.28 -8.79
C ARG A 128 4.91 12.58 -7.45
N ILE A 129 5.78 13.57 -7.40
CA ILE A 129 6.38 14.05 -6.15
C ILE A 129 5.28 14.59 -5.23
N VAL A 130 4.38 15.43 -5.73
CA VAL A 130 3.26 15.98 -4.96
C VAL A 130 2.35 14.87 -4.39
N GLN A 131 1.97 13.88 -5.22
CA GLN A 131 1.20 12.72 -4.79
C GLN A 131 1.95 11.89 -3.73
N GLY A 132 3.24 11.64 -3.95
CA GLY A 132 4.08 10.89 -3.01
C GLY A 132 4.17 11.60 -1.66
N ILE A 133 4.37 12.92 -1.63
CA ILE A 133 4.36 13.73 -0.41
C ILE A 133 2.99 13.60 0.29
N GLY A 134 1.89 13.77 -0.45
CA GLY A 134 0.53 13.59 0.09
C GLY A 134 0.38 12.25 0.81
N LEU A 135 0.74 11.16 0.14
CA LEU A 135 0.59 9.81 0.66
C LEU A 135 1.49 9.50 1.87
N GLY A 136 2.67 10.11 1.94
CA GLY A 136 3.58 9.92 3.08
C GLY A 136 2.99 10.33 4.42
N GLY A 137 1.99 11.22 4.44
CA GLY A 137 1.28 11.67 5.63
C GLY A 137 0.27 10.67 6.20
N GLU A 138 -0.13 9.64 5.45
CA GLU A 138 -1.21 8.74 5.83
C GLU A 138 -0.73 7.50 6.64
N GLY A 139 0.44 7.03 6.38
CA GLY A 139 1.22 6.07 7.16
C GLY A 139 0.49 4.83 7.70
N ALA A 140 1.01 4.31 8.82
CA ALA A 140 0.49 3.13 9.52
C ALA A 140 -0.82 3.39 10.29
N GLY A 141 -1.35 4.62 10.25
CA GLY A 141 -2.48 5.06 11.08
C GLY A 141 -3.76 4.25 10.87
N ALA A 142 -4.09 3.90 9.63
CA ALA A 142 -5.30 3.13 9.32
C ALA A 142 -5.29 1.74 9.98
N THR A 143 -4.14 1.05 9.93
CA THR A 143 -3.99 -0.29 10.54
C THR A 143 -4.06 -0.21 12.06
N LEU A 144 -3.35 0.75 12.67
CA LEU A 144 -3.37 0.95 14.12
C LEU A 144 -4.76 1.33 14.61
N MET A 145 -5.41 2.30 13.94
CA MET A 145 -6.78 2.72 14.27
C MET A 145 -7.77 1.55 14.22
N SER A 146 -7.71 0.73 13.17
CA SER A 146 -8.57 -0.44 13.04
C SER A 146 -8.31 -1.49 14.13
N MET A 147 -7.04 -1.71 14.51
CA MET A 147 -6.64 -2.64 15.57
C MET A 147 -7.05 -2.18 16.96
N GLU A 148 -6.97 -0.87 17.25
CA GLU A 148 -7.32 -0.28 18.55
C GLU A 148 -8.81 -0.31 18.83
N HIS A 149 -9.66 -0.28 17.82
CA HIS A 149 -11.11 -0.38 17.93
C HIS A 149 -11.63 -1.82 17.79
N ALA A 150 -10.73 -2.81 17.68
CA ALA A 150 -11.14 -4.19 17.49
C ALA A 150 -11.73 -4.79 18.78
N PRO A 151 -12.86 -5.54 18.70
CA PRO A 151 -13.34 -6.35 19.80
C PRO A 151 -12.28 -7.39 20.23
N GLU A 152 -12.35 -7.83 21.50
CA GLU A 152 -11.46 -8.86 22.02
C GLU A 152 -11.45 -10.11 21.12
N GLY A 153 -10.26 -10.65 20.87
CA GLY A 153 -10.04 -11.82 20.00
C GLY A 153 -10.20 -11.59 18.51
N LYS A 154 -10.51 -10.35 18.02
CA LYS A 154 -10.67 -10.04 16.59
C LYS A 154 -9.62 -9.06 16.05
N ARG A 155 -8.53 -8.86 16.79
CA ARG A 155 -7.49 -7.86 16.45
C ARG A 155 -6.88 -8.07 15.06
N ASN A 156 -6.57 -9.30 14.67
CA ASN A 156 -6.01 -9.59 13.35
C ASN A 156 -7.04 -9.40 12.24
N LEU A 157 -8.31 -9.80 12.48
CA LEU A 157 -9.38 -9.55 11.51
C LEU A 157 -9.55 -8.05 11.24
N TYR A 158 -9.54 -7.22 12.29
CA TYR A 158 -9.67 -5.76 12.14
C TYR A 158 -8.43 -5.14 11.50
N ALA A 159 -7.21 -5.64 11.80
CA ALA A 159 -6.00 -5.26 11.10
C ALA A 159 -6.04 -5.61 9.60
N GLY A 160 -6.81 -6.62 9.22
CA GLY A 160 -7.01 -7.05 7.83
C GLY A 160 -7.86 -6.09 6.99
N PHE A 161 -8.78 -5.30 7.59
CA PHE A 161 -9.64 -4.39 6.82
C PHE A 161 -8.87 -3.35 6.01
N PRO A 162 -7.90 -2.61 6.54
CA PRO A 162 -7.06 -1.72 5.74
C PRO A 162 -6.27 -2.46 4.66
N GLN A 163 -5.82 -3.69 4.94
CA GLN A 163 -5.09 -4.50 3.97
C GLN A 163 -5.96 -4.94 2.78
N MET A 164 -7.27 -5.11 2.99
CA MET A 164 -8.23 -5.34 1.91
C MET A 164 -8.35 -4.15 0.97
N GLY A 165 -8.03 -2.94 1.43
CA GLY A 165 -8.06 -1.72 0.61
C GLY A 165 -7.09 -1.79 -0.58
N THR A 166 -5.94 -2.46 -0.43
CA THR A 166 -4.97 -2.63 -1.51
C THR A 166 -5.57 -3.34 -2.73
N PRO A 167 -6.04 -4.61 -2.64
CA PRO A 167 -6.67 -5.27 -3.78
C PRO A 167 -7.98 -4.60 -4.22
N ALA A 168 -8.76 -4.00 -3.31
CA ALA A 168 -9.97 -3.28 -3.66
C ALA A 168 -9.67 -2.05 -4.54
N GLY A 169 -8.62 -1.28 -4.21
CA GLY A 169 -8.16 -0.16 -5.02
C GLY A 169 -7.71 -0.59 -6.41
N LEU A 170 -6.99 -1.71 -6.52
CA LEU A 170 -6.60 -2.28 -7.82
C LEU A 170 -7.83 -2.69 -8.65
N VAL A 171 -8.78 -3.40 -8.04
CA VAL A 171 -10.03 -3.79 -8.72
C VAL A 171 -10.76 -2.57 -9.23
N LEU A 172 -10.94 -1.54 -8.39
CA LEU A 172 -11.61 -0.31 -8.76
C LEU A 172 -10.88 0.42 -9.90
N ALA A 173 -9.55 0.56 -9.81
CA ALA A 173 -8.73 1.20 -10.84
C ALA A 173 -8.85 0.48 -12.20
N ASN A 174 -8.73 -0.83 -12.19
CA ASN A 174 -8.83 -1.63 -13.40
C ASN A 174 -10.24 -1.65 -13.99
N LEU A 175 -11.30 -1.73 -13.16
CA LEU A 175 -12.68 -1.66 -13.64
C LEU A 175 -12.99 -0.30 -14.29
N VAL A 176 -12.53 0.80 -13.69
CA VAL A 176 -12.67 2.14 -14.27
C VAL A 176 -11.88 2.26 -15.57
N PHE A 177 -10.65 1.72 -15.61
CA PHE A 177 -9.81 1.69 -16.80
C PHE A 177 -10.47 0.89 -17.94
N LEU A 178 -10.93 -0.33 -17.66
CA LEU A 178 -11.63 -1.19 -18.63
C LEU A 178 -12.97 -0.60 -19.07
N GLY A 179 -13.76 -0.08 -18.13
CA GLY A 179 -15.05 0.55 -18.44
C GLY A 179 -14.87 1.75 -19.34
N THR A 180 -13.88 2.61 -19.06
CA THR A 180 -13.57 3.75 -19.93
C THR A 180 -13.10 3.30 -21.30
N ASN A 181 -12.23 2.28 -21.38
CA ASN A 181 -11.77 1.74 -22.66
C ASN A 181 -12.94 1.16 -23.49
N ALA A 182 -13.85 0.44 -22.83
CA ALA A 182 -15.03 -0.13 -23.51
C ALA A 182 -15.99 0.95 -24.05
N LEU A 183 -16.13 2.08 -23.33
CA LEU A 183 -16.99 3.19 -23.74
C LEU A 183 -16.39 4.04 -24.85
N THR A 184 -15.06 4.20 -24.88
CA THR A 184 -14.38 5.08 -25.85
C THR A 184 -13.83 4.33 -27.05
N GLY A 185 -13.54 3.03 -26.91
CA GLY A 185 -12.81 2.21 -27.89
C GLY A 185 -11.30 2.40 -27.79
N ASP A 186 -10.52 1.41 -28.23
CA ASP A 186 -9.06 1.35 -28.02
C ASP A 186 -8.29 2.55 -28.58
N ALA A 187 -8.63 3.02 -29.79
CA ALA A 187 -7.97 4.14 -30.42
C ALA A 187 -8.20 5.46 -29.65
N ALA A 188 -9.46 5.74 -29.31
CA ALA A 188 -9.80 6.93 -28.54
C ALA A 188 -9.30 6.84 -27.10
N PHE A 189 -9.36 5.65 -26.48
CA PHE A 189 -8.82 5.44 -25.15
C PHE A 189 -7.31 5.70 -25.11
N THR A 190 -6.54 5.18 -26.04
CA THR A 190 -5.09 5.40 -26.10
C THR A 190 -4.77 6.85 -26.42
N GLY A 191 -5.54 7.53 -27.26
CA GLY A 191 -5.33 8.94 -27.63
C GLY A 191 -5.63 9.91 -26.48
N TRP A 192 -6.82 9.81 -25.87
CA TRP A 192 -7.26 10.77 -24.85
C TRP A 192 -8.05 10.13 -23.68
N GLY A 193 -8.77 9.02 -23.92
CA GLY A 193 -9.71 8.43 -22.95
C GLY A 193 -9.04 7.94 -21.66
N TRP A 194 -7.74 7.62 -21.68
CA TRP A 194 -6.94 7.26 -20.51
C TRP A 194 -6.95 8.35 -19.42
N ARG A 195 -7.32 9.58 -19.77
CA ARG A 195 -7.45 10.71 -18.84
C ARG A 195 -8.67 10.61 -17.94
N ILE A 196 -9.76 10.01 -18.42
CA ILE A 196 -11.03 9.91 -17.69
C ILE A 196 -10.86 9.24 -16.33
N PRO A 197 -10.20 8.08 -16.19
CA PRO A 197 -9.94 7.47 -14.89
C PRO A 197 -9.24 8.41 -13.89
N PHE A 198 -8.28 9.23 -14.35
CA PHE A 198 -7.59 10.22 -13.51
C PHE A 198 -8.51 11.40 -13.13
N LEU A 199 -9.35 11.86 -14.03
CA LEU A 199 -10.33 12.91 -13.73
C LEU A 199 -11.40 12.42 -12.74
N LEU A 200 -11.76 11.14 -12.76
CA LEU A 200 -12.65 10.52 -11.77
C LEU A 200 -12.04 10.50 -10.36
N SER A 201 -10.71 10.58 -10.21
CA SER A 201 -10.06 10.76 -8.90
C SER A 201 -10.59 11.96 -8.15
N PHE A 202 -10.99 13.04 -8.85
CA PHE A 202 -11.62 14.19 -8.21
C PHE A 202 -12.92 13.81 -7.47
N VAL A 203 -13.77 12.99 -8.07
CA VAL A 203 -15.01 12.51 -7.44
C VAL A 203 -14.66 11.64 -6.21
N LEU A 204 -13.66 10.77 -6.34
CA LEU A 204 -13.22 9.92 -5.24
C LEU A 204 -12.64 10.72 -4.08
N VAL A 205 -11.92 11.81 -4.36
CA VAL A 205 -11.43 12.75 -3.34
C VAL A 205 -12.57 13.42 -2.60
N VAL A 206 -13.60 13.88 -3.31
CA VAL A 206 -14.80 14.49 -2.68
C VAL A 206 -15.49 13.47 -1.75
N ILE A 207 -15.65 12.23 -2.20
CA ILE A 207 -16.19 11.14 -1.36
C ILE A 207 -15.31 10.87 -0.15
N GLY A 208 -14.00 10.73 -0.36
CA GLY A 208 -13.02 10.50 0.72
C GLY A 208 -13.01 11.63 1.73
N LEU A 209 -13.08 12.89 1.27
CA LEU A 209 -13.18 14.07 2.11
C LEU A 209 -14.46 14.05 2.94
N ALA A 210 -15.61 13.74 2.32
CA ALA A 210 -16.89 13.66 3.02
C ALA A 210 -16.88 12.57 4.12
N ILE A 211 -16.22 11.44 3.87
CA ILE A 211 -16.04 10.36 4.87
C ILE A 211 -15.15 10.87 6.02
N ARG A 212 -14.00 11.49 5.71
CA ARG A 212 -13.01 11.94 6.72
C ARG A 212 -13.52 13.08 7.58
N LEU A 213 -14.30 13.99 7.03
CA LEU A 213 -14.90 15.09 7.81
C LEU A 213 -15.89 14.59 8.88
N ARG A 214 -16.49 13.40 8.68
CA ARG A 214 -17.41 12.75 9.63
C ARG A 214 -16.72 11.88 10.68
N VAL A 215 -15.43 11.60 10.55
CA VAL A 215 -14.67 10.83 11.54
C VAL A 215 -14.25 11.76 12.67
N THR A 216 -14.55 11.37 13.91
CA THR A 216 -14.09 12.08 15.12
C THR A 216 -12.60 11.84 15.35
N GLU A 217 -11.93 12.81 15.97
CA GLU A 217 -10.52 12.71 16.36
C GLU A 217 -10.31 11.50 17.31
N SER A 218 -9.15 10.84 17.23
CA SER A 218 -8.86 9.67 18.05
C SER A 218 -8.74 10.04 19.54
N PRO A 219 -9.37 9.30 20.48
CA PRO A 219 -9.22 9.52 21.91
C PRO A 219 -7.77 9.41 22.40
N SER A 220 -6.93 8.64 21.70
CA SER A 220 -5.50 8.51 21.99
C SER A 220 -4.72 9.81 21.70
N PHE A 221 -5.18 10.62 20.74
CA PHE A 221 -4.55 11.90 20.43
C PHE A 221 -4.80 12.95 21.52
N HIS A 222 -6.00 12.99 22.10
CA HIS A 222 -6.29 13.86 23.23
C HIS A 222 -5.41 13.56 24.45
N ARG A 223 -5.11 12.28 24.73
CA ARG A 223 -4.19 11.89 25.81
C ARG A 223 -2.74 12.31 25.56
N VAL A 224 -2.26 12.18 24.32
CA VAL A 224 -0.88 12.60 23.95
C VAL A 224 -0.72 14.12 24.08
N LEU A 225 -1.77 14.91 23.82
CA LEU A 225 -1.77 16.35 24.03
C LEU A 225 -1.79 16.73 25.53
N GLU A 226 -2.44 15.91 26.36
CA GLU A 226 -2.51 16.14 27.81
C GLU A 226 -1.21 15.74 28.54
N GLU A 227 -0.44 14.78 28.03
CA GLU A 227 0.75 14.23 28.67
C GLU A 227 2.06 14.96 28.31
N ASP A 228 2.03 15.97 27.40
CA ASP A 228 3.19 16.78 26.94
C ASP A 228 4.40 15.93 26.44
N ASP A 229 4.15 14.65 26.11
CA ASP A 229 5.14 13.62 25.74
C ASP A 229 5.35 13.57 24.22
N VAL A 230 5.33 14.75 23.58
CA VAL A 230 5.54 14.86 22.14
C VAL A 230 7.01 14.66 21.83
N VAL A 231 7.34 13.48 21.37
CA VAL A 231 8.70 13.13 20.94
C VAL A 231 9.15 14.06 19.81
N ARG A 232 10.17 14.89 20.07
CA ARG A 232 10.67 15.90 19.12
C ARG A 232 11.21 15.33 17.81
N PHE A 233 11.73 14.10 17.81
CA PHE A 233 12.26 13.39 16.64
C PHE A 233 11.93 11.90 16.67
N PRO A 234 10.68 11.48 16.36
CA PRO A 234 10.25 10.08 16.43
C PRO A 234 11.08 9.15 15.55
N LEU A 235 11.55 9.65 14.40
CA LEU A 235 12.37 8.87 13.46
C LEU A 235 13.74 8.52 14.06
N ALA A 236 14.39 9.48 14.72
CA ALA A 236 15.69 9.25 15.35
C ALA A 236 15.58 8.27 16.54
N GLU A 237 14.49 8.32 17.28
CA GLU A 237 14.22 7.36 18.36
C GLU A 237 13.86 5.96 17.84
N SER A 238 13.10 5.87 16.76
CA SER A 238 12.83 4.58 16.10
C SER A 238 14.13 3.90 15.63
N LEU A 239 15.09 4.69 15.13
CA LEU A 239 16.42 4.19 14.75
C LEU A 239 17.25 3.78 15.97
N LYS A 240 17.18 4.53 17.07
CA LYS A 240 17.88 4.23 18.33
C LYS A 240 17.26 3.03 19.07
N ALA A 241 15.96 2.83 18.99
CA ALA A 241 15.22 1.75 19.65
C ALA A 241 15.63 0.33 19.17
N GLY A 242 16.36 0.22 18.06
CA GLY A 242 16.98 -1.03 17.62
C GLY A 242 17.09 -1.15 16.10
N PHE A 243 18.18 -0.61 15.54
CA PHE A 243 18.50 -0.78 14.11
C PHE A 243 18.39 -2.24 13.61
N PRO A 244 18.83 -3.28 14.35
CA PRO A 244 18.66 -4.68 13.90
C PRO A 244 17.20 -5.09 13.73
N ARG A 245 16.29 -4.67 14.63
CA ARG A 245 14.86 -4.96 14.52
C ARG A 245 14.25 -4.30 13.30
N LEU A 246 14.59 -3.04 13.07
CA LEU A 246 14.13 -2.26 11.92
C LEU A 246 14.62 -2.90 10.61
N ALA A 247 15.92 -3.24 10.50
CA ALA A 247 16.48 -3.85 9.32
C ALA A 247 15.87 -5.22 9.03
N LEU A 248 15.72 -6.08 10.04
CA LEU A 248 15.10 -7.40 9.88
C LEU A 248 13.63 -7.31 9.51
N THR A 249 12.88 -6.34 10.07
CA THR A 249 11.48 -6.12 9.69
C THR A 249 11.36 -5.65 8.26
N LEU A 250 12.22 -4.71 7.83
CA LEU A 250 12.27 -4.26 6.44
C LEU A 250 12.58 -5.42 5.48
N LEU A 251 13.63 -6.19 5.79
CA LEU A 251 13.97 -7.38 5.00
C LEU A 251 12.80 -8.37 4.94
N ALA A 252 12.11 -8.60 6.06
CA ALA A 252 10.98 -9.53 6.11
C ALA A 252 9.83 -9.13 5.19
N VAL A 253 9.55 -7.83 5.01
CA VAL A 253 8.36 -7.36 4.28
C VAL A 253 8.63 -6.91 2.85
N VAL A 254 9.89 -6.67 2.46
CA VAL A 254 10.23 -6.06 1.17
C VAL A 254 9.78 -6.91 -0.03
N ALA A 255 9.89 -8.24 0.06
CA ALA A 255 9.47 -9.13 -1.01
C ALA A 255 7.96 -9.06 -1.27
N ASN A 256 7.15 -8.90 -0.23
CA ASN A 256 5.70 -8.80 -0.39
C ASN A 256 5.31 -7.62 -1.30
N SER A 257 5.93 -6.45 -1.10
CA SER A 257 5.75 -5.29 -1.97
C SER A 257 6.30 -5.53 -3.38
N ALA A 258 7.51 -6.09 -3.52
CA ALA A 258 8.14 -6.34 -4.81
C ALA A 258 7.31 -7.30 -5.67
N VAL A 259 6.93 -8.44 -5.10
CA VAL A 259 6.12 -9.46 -5.78
C VAL A 259 4.76 -8.90 -6.17
N ALA A 260 4.09 -8.16 -5.26
CA ALA A 260 2.80 -7.56 -5.55
C ALA A 260 2.86 -6.59 -6.75
N TYR A 261 3.86 -5.71 -6.80
CA TYR A 261 3.98 -4.74 -7.91
C TYR A 261 4.44 -5.38 -9.22
N VAL A 262 5.29 -6.40 -9.19
CA VAL A 262 5.60 -7.19 -10.40
C VAL A 262 4.35 -7.89 -10.92
N PHE A 263 3.61 -8.54 -10.04
CA PHE A 263 2.36 -9.20 -10.37
C PHE A 263 1.29 -8.23 -10.93
N MET A 264 1.06 -7.09 -10.28
CA MET A 264 -0.03 -6.18 -10.62
C MET A 264 0.30 -5.20 -11.75
N VAL A 265 1.56 -4.82 -11.90
CA VAL A 265 1.97 -3.72 -12.80
C VAL A 265 2.89 -4.21 -13.90
N PHE A 266 4.04 -4.83 -13.55
CA PHE A 266 5.01 -5.28 -14.55
C PHE A 266 4.43 -6.33 -15.50
N THR A 267 3.63 -7.26 -14.98
CA THR A 267 2.99 -8.34 -15.80
C THR A 267 2.09 -7.77 -16.90
N LEU A 268 1.43 -6.63 -16.68
CA LEU A 268 0.63 -5.98 -17.73
C LEU A 268 1.51 -5.53 -18.91
N SER A 269 2.65 -4.92 -18.62
CA SER A 269 3.60 -4.50 -19.65
C SER A 269 4.26 -5.71 -20.34
N TYR A 270 4.74 -6.67 -19.54
CA TYR A 270 5.38 -7.88 -20.03
C TYR A 270 4.47 -8.71 -20.93
N GLY A 271 3.28 -9.02 -20.45
CA GLY A 271 2.33 -9.85 -21.17
C GLY A 271 1.81 -9.22 -22.44
N THR A 272 1.63 -7.89 -22.49
CA THR A 272 1.20 -7.20 -23.72
C THR A 272 2.33 -7.00 -24.72
N LYS A 273 3.53 -6.60 -24.28
CA LYS A 273 4.62 -6.18 -25.16
C LYS A 273 5.51 -7.34 -25.60
N GLN A 274 5.71 -8.36 -24.74
CA GLN A 274 6.61 -9.47 -25.02
C GLN A 274 5.85 -10.75 -25.45
N LEU A 275 4.72 -11.05 -24.76
CA LEU A 275 3.97 -12.27 -25.02
C LEU A 275 2.80 -12.06 -26.00
N GLY A 276 2.48 -10.80 -26.37
CA GLY A 276 1.42 -10.49 -27.32
C GLY A 276 0.00 -10.79 -26.82
N HIS A 277 -0.18 -10.96 -25.50
CA HIS A 277 -1.52 -11.11 -24.94
C HIS A 277 -2.35 -9.84 -25.12
N ASP A 278 -3.64 -10.01 -25.33
CA ASP A 278 -4.58 -8.90 -25.36
C ASP A 278 -4.57 -8.13 -24.04
N LYS A 279 -4.55 -6.81 -24.13
CA LYS A 279 -4.52 -5.89 -22.99
C LYS A 279 -5.73 -6.09 -22.06
N GLN A 280 -6.93 -6.25 -22.64
CA GLN A 280 -8.16 -6.45 -21.88
C GLN A 280 -8.13 -7.78 -21.11
N PHE A 281 -7.66 -8.85 -21.76
CA PHE A 281 -7.48 -10.16 -21.14
C PHE A 281 -6.56 -10.08 -19.91
N LEU A 282 -5.41 -9.42 -20.02
CA LEU A 282 -4.47 -9.30 -18.89
C LEU A 282 -5.02 -8.45 -17.75
N VAL A 283 -5.62 -7.29 -18.05
CA VAL A 283 -6.21 -6.45 -17.02
C VAL A 283 -7.35 -7.16 -16.29
N LEU A 284 -8.20 -7.91 -17.02
CA LEU A 284 -9.25 -8.73 -16.42
C LEU A 284 -8.67 -9.86 -15.55
N SER A 285 -7.62 -10.54 -16.02
CA SER A 285 -6.98 -11.62 -15.26
C SER A 285 -6.33 -11.13 -13.97
N VAL A 286 -5.62 -10.00 -14.02
CA VAL A 286 -5.06 -9.33 -12.84
C VAL A 286 -6.17 -8.86 -11.88
N THR A 287 -7.28 -8.35 -12.43
CA THR A 287 -8.43 -7.92 -11.63
C THR A 287 -9.09 -9.12 -10.94
N GLY A 288 -9.28 -10.23 -11.65
CA GLY A 288 -9.79 -11.47 -11.07
C GLY A 288 -8.91 -12.01 -9.94
N ALA A 289 -7.60 -11.97 -10.13
CA ALA A 289 -6.64 -12.33 -9.07
C ALA A 289 -6.70 -11.36 -7.87
N ALA A 290 -6.90 -10.07 -8.10
CA ALA A 290 -7.10 -9.09 -7.02
C ALA A 290 -8.42 -9.30 -6.26
N VAL A 291 -9.48 -9.73 -6.94
CA VAL A 291 -10.75 -10.14 -6.29
C VAL A 291 -10.53 -11.37 -5.40
N LEU A 292 -9.76 -12.36 -5.86
CA LEU A 292 -9.38 -13.51 -5.04
C LEU A 292 -8.57 -13.07 -3.81
N TRP A 293 -7.61 -12.16 -4.00
CA TRP A 293 -6.83 -11.59 -2.90
C TRP A 293 -7.73 -10.90 -1.87
N PHE A 294 -8.62 -10.01 -2.31
CA PHE A 294 -9.58 -9.34 -1.45
C PHE A 294 -10.44 -10.33 -0.66
N ALA A 295 -11.03 -11.30 -1.34
CA ALA A 295 -11.97 -12.26 -0.74
C ALA A 295 -11.30 -13.21 0.26
N THR A 296 -10.01 -13.50 0.09
CA THR A 296 -9.30 -14.46 0.94
C THR A 296 -8.65 -13.84 2.17
N ILE A 297 -8.44 -12.52 2.24
CA ILE A 297 -7.89 -11.85 3.44
C ILE A 297 -8.68 -12.20 4.71
N PRO A 298 -10.03 -12.11 4.76
CA PRO A 298 -10.79 -12.47 5.97
C PRO A 298 -10.67 -13.96 6.36
N VAL A 299 -10.41 -14.82 5.39
CA VAL A 299 -10.18 -16.25 5.65
C VAL A 299 -8.81 -16.42 6.29
N TRP A 300 -7.77 -15.85 5.69
CA TRP A 300 -6.40 -15.97 6.18
C TRP A 300 -6.18 -15.30 7.52
N THR A 301 -6.88 -14.20 7.82
CA THR A 301 -6.84 -13.59 9.17
C THR A 301 -7.38 -14.53 10.23
N ARG A 302 -8.50 -15.26 9.96
CA ARG A 302 -9.03 -16.27 10.90
C ARG A 302 -8.08 -17.47 11.05
N VAL A 303 -7.45 -17.90 9.99
CA VAL A 303 -6.42 -18.94 10.03
C VAL A 303 -5.22 -18.49 10.87
N ALA A 304 -4.81 -17.23 10.73
CA ALA A 304 -3.74 -16.63 11.53
C ALA A 304 -4.08 -16.56 13.03
N ASP A 305 -5.34 -16.30 13.38
CA ASP A 305 -5.80 -16.34 14.78
C ASP A 305 -5.68 -17.75 15.38
N ARG A 306 -5.84 -18.80 14.56
CA ARG A 306 -5.76 -20.20 15.01
C ARG A 306 -4.32 -20.75 15.05
N TYR A 307 -3.51 -20.47 14.03
CA TYR A 307 -2.18 -21.10 13.85
C TYR A 307 -1.02 -20.17 14.21
N GLY A 308 -1.30 -18.91 14.56
CA GLY A 308 -0.31 -17.88 14.88
C GLY A 308 0.21 -17.14 13.65
N ARG A 309 0.52 -15.85 13.83
CA ARG A 309 0.97 -14.95 12.77
C ARG A 309 2.34 -15.34 12.20
N ARG A 310 3.25 -15.81 13.07
CA ARG A 310 4.58 -16.30 12.69
C ARG A 310 4.50 -17.44 11.69
N THR A 311 3.69 -18.47 12.01
CA THR A 311 3.49 -19.64 11.14
C THR A 311 2.94 -19.23 9.79
N MET A 312 1.93 -18.35 9.80
CA MET A 312 1.30 -17.83 8.59
C MET A 312 2.28 -17.02 7.74
N PHE A 313 3.06 -16.14 8.35
CA PHE A 313 4.00 -15.29 7.61
C PHE A 313 5.13 -16.11 7.00
N ILE A 314 5.75 -17.03 7.76
CA ILE A 314 6.82 -17.91 7.25
C ILE A 314 6.26 -18.84 6.16
N GLY A 315 5.14 -19.53 6.42
CA GLY A 315 4.53 -20.44 5.46
C GLY A 315 4.11 -19.74 4.17
N GLY A 316 3.51 -18.55 4.29
CA GLY A 316 3.17 -17.70 3.15
C GLY A 316 4.40 -17.23 2.37
N SER A 317 5.49 -16.86 3.05
CA SER A 317 6.74 -16.47 2.40
C SER A 317 7.38 -17.62 1.63
N VAL A 318 7.33 -18.84 2.16
CA VAL A 318 7.76 -20.05 1.43
C VAL A 318 6.88 -20.31 0.21
N ALA A 319 5.55 -20.15 0.36
CA ALA A 319 4.62 -20.32 -0.76
C ALA A 319 4.84 -19.26 -1.85
N ILE A 320 5.08 -17.99 -1.48
CA ILE A 320 5.42 -16.91 -2.43
C ILE A 320 6.72 -17.24 -3.16
N LEU A 321 7.76 -17.66 -2.44
CA LEU A 321 9.05 -18.03 -3.03
C LEU A 321 8.89 -19.14 -4.08
N ALA A 322 8.18 -20.21 -3.72
CA ALA A 322 7.92 -21.33 -4.62
C ALA A 322 7.11 -20.90 -5.85
N TRP A 323 6.08 -20.05 -5.64
CA TRP A 323 5.24 -19.58 -6.73
C TRP A 323 5.95 -18.60 -7.66
N CYS A 324 6.85 -17.76 -7.16
CA CYS A 324 7.70 -16.89 -7.98
C CYS A 324 8.56 -17.68 -8.96
N ALA A 325 9.06 -18.86 -8.57
CA ALA A 325 9.81 -19.75 -9.47
C ALA A 325 8.96 -20.33 -10.60
N ALA A 326 7.64 -20.51 -10.39
CA ALA A 326 6.70 -21.05 -11.38
C ALA A 326 6.00 -19.96 -12.20
N PHE A 327 5.94 -18.73 -11.70
CA PHE A 327 5.10 -17.66 -12.23
C PHE A 327 5.43 -17.29 -13.68
N PHE A 328 6.68 -16.93 -13.98
CA PHE A 328 7.09 -16.59 -15.34
C PHE A 328 7.12 -17.80 -16.28
N PRO A 329 7.62 -18.99 -15.89
CA PRO A 329 7.47 -20.17 -16.72
C PRO A 329 6.03 -20.48 -17.17
N LEU A 330 5.04 -20.21 -16.31
CA LEU A 330 3.63 -20.34 -16.70
C LEU A 330 3.18 -19.25 -17.68
N LEU A 331 3.61 -17.99 -17.45
CA LEU A 331 3.29 -16.88 -18.36
C LEU A 331 3.94 -17.06 -19.74
N ASP A 332 5.19 -17.51 -19.79
CA ASP A 332 6.00 -17.65 -20.99
C ASP A 332 5.48 -18.73 -21.94
N THR A 333 4.55 -19.58 -21.49
CA THR A 333 3.83 -20.48 -22.39
C THR A 333 3.03 -19.74 -23.49
N GLY A 334 2.73 -18.44 -23.27
CA GLY A 334 1.90 -17.64 -24.16
C GLY A 334 0.43 -18.06 -24.21
N ALA A 335 0.05 -19.09 -23.46
CA ALA A 335 -1.32 -19.60 -23.44
C ALA A 335 -2.16 -18.91 -22.34
N ALA A 336 -3.46 -18.69 -22.62
CA ALA A 336 -4.35 -17.98 -21.71
C ALA A 336 -4.55 -18.71 -20.36
N VAL A 337 -4.71 -20.04 -20.39
CA VAL A 337 -4.99 -20.82 -19.17
C VAL A 337 -3.82 -20.80 -18.18
N PRO A 338 -2.57 -21.11 -18.59
CA PRO A 338 -1.42 -20.97 -17.68
C PRO A 338 -1.23 -19.54 -17.15
N ALA A 339 -1.47 -18.52 -17.97
CA ALA A 339 -1.40 -17.13 -17.54
C ALA A 339 -2.43 -16.82 -16.43
N VAL A 340 -3.68 -17.27 -16.59
CA VAL A 340 -4.71 -17.13 -15.54
C VAL A 340 -4.32 -17.90 -14.28
N ILE A 341 -3.78 -19.12 -14.40
CA ILE A 341 -3.31 -19.90 -13.24
C ILE A 341 -2.18 -19.18 -12.51
N ALA A 342 -1.20 -18.64 -13.24
CA ALA A 342 -0.09 -17.88 -12.65
C ALA A 342 -0.61 -16.69 -11.84
N LEU A 343 -1.50 -15.90 -12.41
CA LEU A 343 -2.09 -14.71 -11.77
C LEU A 343 -3.00 -15.08 -10.59
N ALA A 344 -3.90 -16.05 -10.77
CA ALA A 344 -4.80 -16.50 -9.71
C ALA A 344 -4.03 -17.07 -8.50
N GLY A 345 -2.95 -17.81 -8.75
CA GLY A 345 -2.07 -18.31 -7.68
C GLY A 345 -1.45 -17.20 -6.86
N MET A 346 -0.98 -16.10 -7.48
CA MET A 346 -0.53 -14.91 -6.74
C MET A 346 -1.67 -14.30 -5.91
N GLY A 347 -2.87 -14.19 -6.49
CA GLY A 347 -4.05 -13.69 -5.78
C GLY A 347 -4.46 -14.53 -4.55
N LEU A 348 -4.11 -15.81 -4.52
CA LEU A 348 -4.38 -16.71 -3.40
C LEU A 348 -3.25 -16.75 -2.36
N ILE A 349 -1.99 -16.57 -2.79
CA ILE A 349 -0.80 -16.79 -1.96
C ILE A 349 -0.36 -15.49 -1.28
N ILE A 350 -0.33 -14.34 -1.97
CA ILE A 350 0.07 -13.05 -1.41
C ILE A 350 -0.74 -12.70 -0.14
N PRO A 351 -2.07 -12.87 -0.10
CA PRO A 351 -2.85 -12.53 1.09
C PRO A 351 -2.47 -13.29 2.36
N VAL A 352 -1.81 -14.45 2.26
CA VAL A 352 -1.34 -15.24 3.42
C VAL A 352 -0.35 -14.45 4.27
N THR A 353 0.59 -13.75 3.64
CA THR A 353 1.55 -12.86 4.35
C THR A 353 0.96 -11.48 4.58
N HIS A 354 0.23 -10.95 3.59
CA HIS A 354 -0.27 -9.58 3.61
C HIS A 354 -1.28 -9.33 4.74
N CYS A 355 -2.14 -10.31 5.06
CA CYS A 355 -3.15 -10.18 6.11
C CYS A 355 -2.57 -9.99 7.51
N VAL A 356 -1.36 -10.51 7.79
CA VAL A 356 -0.69 -10.42 9.09
C VAL A 356 0.46 -9.41 9.12
N GLN A 357 0.88 -8.90 7.96
CA GLN A 357 2.04 -8.01 7.81
C GLN A 357 1.92 -6.75 8.68
N GLY A 358 0.76 -6.09 8.66
CA GLY A 358 0.53 -4.87 9.43
C GLY A 358 0.65 -5.07 10.93
N SER A 359 0.11 -6.18 11.47
CA SER A 359 0.21 -6.50 12.89
C SER A 359 1.63 -6.90 13.30
N ILE A 360 2.38 -7.61 12.44
CA ILE A 360 3.78 -7.97 12.69
C ILE A 360 4.65 -6.72 12.77
N ILE A 361 4.50 -5.81 11.80
CA ILE A 361 5.25 -4.54 11.79
C ILE A 361 4.94 -3.75 13.05
N ALA A 362 3.65 -3.59 13.41
CA ALA A 362 3.23 -2.82 14.57
C ALA A 362 3.78 -3.38 15.90
N ASP A 363 3.79 -4.70 16.05
CA ASP A 363 4.24 -5.36 17.28
C ASP A 363 5.78 -5.45 17.39
N THR A 364 6.52 -5.12 16.32
CA THR A 364 7.99 -5.06 16.36
C THR A 364 8.49 -3.87 17.17
N PHE A 365 7.68 -2.80 17.29
CA PHE A 365 8.08 -1.56 17.94
C PHE A 365 7.38 -1.34 19.27
N PRO A 366 8.09 -0.76 20.28
CA PRO A 366 7.48 -0.28 21.53
C PRO A 366 6.36 0.73 21.25
N ALA A 367 5.41 0.86 22.19
CA ALA A 367 4.20 1.67 22.00
C ALA A 367 4.49 3.15 21.61
N HIS A 368 5.48 3.79 22.24
CA HIS A 368 5.85 5.19 22.02
C HIS A 368 6.49 5.50 20.65
N VAL A 369 7.05 4.49 19.95
CA VAL A 369 7.65 4.65 18.59
C VAL A 369 6.97 3.78 17.55
N ARG A 370 5.89 3.06 17.91
CA ARG A 370 5.19 2.09 17.04
C ARG A 370 4.69 2.71 15.75
N TYR A 371 4.09 3.88 15.82
CA TYR A 371 3.58 4.58 14.64
C TYR A 371 4.70 4.94 13.67
N SER A 372 5.73 5.61 14.17
CA SER A 372 6.86 6.09 13.36
C SER A 372 7.69 4.94 12.80
N GLY A 373 7.96 3.91 13.61
CA GLY A 373 8.70 2.72 13.17
C GLY A 373 7.93 1.93 12.11
N SER A 374 6.62 1.73 12.30
CA SER A 374 5.77 1.06 11.32
C SER A 374 5.69 1.84 10.00
N SER A 375 5.53 3.16 10.09
CA SER A 375 5.50 4.03 8.91
C SER A 375 6.82 3.97 8.14
N LEU A 376 7.96 4.03 8.84
CA LEU A 376 9.28 3.95 8.20
C LEU A 376 9.46 2.62 7.44
N ILE A 377 9.09 1.49 8.04
CA ILE A 377 9.18 0.17 7.40
C ILE A 377 8.28 0.10 6.16
N LEU A 378 7.03 0.58 6.28
CA LEU A 378 6.09 0.55 5.15
C LEU A 378 6.58 1.42 4.00
N GLN A 379 7.11 2.62 4.28
CA GLN A 379 7.63 3.51 3.23
C GLN A 379 8.92 2.96 2.60
N ALA A 380 9.86 2.47 3.40
CA ALA A 380 11.09 1.86 2.89
C ALA A 380 10.79 0.59 2.07
N GLY A 381 9.88 -0.27 2.55
CA GLY A 381 9.43 -1.45 1.82
C GLY A 381 8.72 -1.10 0.51
N ALA A 382 7.92 -0.03 0.49
CA ALA A 382 7.26 0.46 -0.70
C ALA A 382 8.25 1.02 -1.75
N ILE A 383 9.31 1.70 -1.32
CA ILE A 383 10.36 2.19 -2.23
C ILE A 383 11.12 1.01 -2.84
N LEU A 384 11.68 0.16 -1.98
CA LEU A 384 12.56 -0.94 -2.40
C LEU A 384 11.80 -2.03 -3.18
N GLY A 385 10.58 -2.32 -2.77
CA GLY A 385 9.72 -3.30 -3.43
C GLY A 385 8.85 -2.66 -4.51
N GLY A 386 7.92 -1.78 -4.13
CA GLY A 386 6.91 -1.24 -5.03
C GLY A 386 7.46 -0.34 -6.13
N GLY A 387 8.36 0.59 -5.76
CA GLY A 387 8.93 1.54 -6.70
C GLY A 387 9.97 0.94 -7.63
N LEU A 388 10.93 0.20 -7.08
CA LEU A 388 12.07 -0.30 -7.84
C LEU A 388 11.81 -1.62 -8.56
N ALA A 389 10.93 -2.50 -8.07
CA ALA A 389 10.78 -3.83 -8.64
C ALA A 389 10.30 -3.83 -10.11
N PRO A 390 9.33 -3.02 -10.55
CA PRO A 390 8.97 -2.96 -11.97
C PRO A 390 10.11 -2.42 -12.86
N MET A 391 10.88 -1.44 -12.36
CA MET A 391 12.06 -0.91 -13.06
C MET A 391 13.15 -1.95 -13.23
N ILE A 392 13.52 -2.62 -12.13
CA ILE A 392 14.54 -3.68 -12.13
C ILE A 392 14.09 -4.82 -13.05
N SER A 393 12.82 -5.22 -12.97
CA SER A 393 12.27 -6.28 -13.84
C SER A 393 12.33 -5.90 -15.32
N THR A 394 12.04 -4.64 -15.66
CA THR A 394 12.14 -4.13 -17.04
C THR A 394 13.60 -4.12 -17.50
N ALA A 395 14.52 -3.63 -16.68
CA ALA A 395 15.95 -3.59 -17.02
C ALA A 395 16.55 -5.00 -17.18
N LEU A 396 16.18 -5.95 -16.33
CA LEU A 396 16.62 -7.35 -16.44
C LEU A 396 16.05 -8.02 -17.69
N LEU A 397 14.83 -7.72 -18.04
CA LEU A 397 14.20 -8.23 -19.25
C LEU A 397 14.90 -7.69 -20.51
N ASP A 398 15.19 -6.39 -20.56
CA ASP A 398 15.85 -5.73 -21.69
C ASP A 398 17.28 -6.24 -21.88
N SER A 399 18.05 -6.40 -20.79
CA SER A 399 19.44 -6.88 -20.84
C SER A 399 19.57 -8.37 -21.11
N GLY A 400 18.63 -9.19 -20.61
CA GLY A 400 18.68 -10.64 -20.68
C GLY A 400 17.84 -11.28 -21.79
N GLY A 401 16.96 -10.51 -22.44
CA GLY A 401 16.06 -10.98 -23.50
C GLY A 401 15.03 -12.02 -23.06
N SER A 402 14.96 -12.35 -21.76
CA SER A 402 14.06 -13.37 -21.20
C SER A 402 13.60 -13.03 -19.80
N SER A 403 12.48 -13.62 -19.37
CA SER A 403 11.93 -13.49 -18.02
C SER A 403 12.77 -14.19 -16.93
N THR A 404 13.77 -14.96 -17.31
CA THR A 404 14.62 -15.75 -16.39
C THR A 404 15.32 -14.83 -15.36
N GLY A 405 15.85 -13.68 -15.81
CA GLY A 405 16.44 -12.68 -14.93
C GLY A 405 15.46 -12.14 -13.89
N VAL A 406 14.23 -11.88 -14.30
CA VAL A 406 13.15 -11.41 -13.42
C VAL A 406 12.75 -12.50 -12.40
N THR A 407 12.67 -13.76 -12.86
CA THR A 407 12.39 -14.91 -11.99
C THR A 407 13.45 -15.01 -10.88
N TRP A 408 14.73 -14.97 -11.23
CA TRP A 408 15.83 -15.04 -10.24
C TRP A 408 15.85 -13.84 -9.30
N TYR A 409 15.53 -12.63 -9.79
CA TYR A 409 15.38 -11.46 -8.95
C TYR A 409 14.27 -11.67 -7.90
N LEU A 410 13.09 -12.17 -8.30
CA LEU A 410 12.00 -12.44 -7.36
C LEU A 410 12.35 -13.56 -6.38
N VAL A 411 12.96 -14.64 -6.84
CA VAL A 411 13.42 -15.75 -5.97
C VAL A 411 14.43 -15.23 -4.95
N ALA A 412 15.42 -14.43 -5.38
CA ALA A 412 16.43 -13.86 -4.49
C ALA A 412 15.82 -12.94 -3.43
N ILE A 413 14.96 -11.98 -3.82
CA ILE A 413 14.34 -11.06 -2.86
C ILE A 413 13.40 -11.79 -1.91
N CYS A 414 12.69 -12.83 -2.36
CA CYS A 414 11.87 -13.69 -1.51
C CYS A 414 12.72 -14.51 -0.54
N GLY A 415 13.86 -15.04 -0.99
CA GLY A 415 14.81 -15.75 -0.13
C GLY A 415 15.39 -14.85 0.98
N VAL A 416 15.81 -13.64 0.62
CA VAL A 416 16.26 -12.61 1.58
C VAL A 416 15.16 -12.26 2.56
N SER A 417 13.93 -12.08 2.08
CA SER A 417 12.78 -11.74 2.92
C SER A 417 12.42 -12.88 3.88
N LEU A 418 12.45 -14.12 3.44
CA LEU A 418 12.23 -15.29 4.29
C LEU A 418 13.31 -15.40 5.37
N ALA A 419 14.58 -15.21 5.03
CA ALA A 419 15.69 -15.20 5.98
C ALA A 419 15.51 -14.07 7.02
N GLY A 420 15.14 -12.86 6.56
CA GLY A 420 14.83 -11.73 7.42
C GLY A 420 13.68 -12.02 8.38
N ALA A 421 12.60 -12.65 7.90
CA ALA A 421 11.47 -13.04 8.72
C ALA A 421 11.85 -14.08 9.80
N VAL A 422 12.60 -15.10 9.43
CA VAL A 422 13.08 -16.12 10.39
C VAL A 422 13.97 -15.48 11.46
N ALA A 423 14.90 -14.59 11.07
CA ALA A 423 15.76 -13.87 12.00
C ALA A 423 14.96 -12.93 12.92
N LEU A 424 13.99 -12.19 12.35
CA LEU A 424 13.10 -11.30 13.12
C LEU A 424 12.34 -12.06 14.21
N PHE A 425 11.74 -13.20 13.88
CA PHE A 425 10.97 -13.99 14.84
C PHE A 425 11.83 -14.74 15.87
N ARG A 426 13.14 -14.84 15.65
CA ARG A 426 14.09 -15.29 16.69
C ARG A 426 14.42 -14.15 17.66
N LEU A 427 14.50 -12.92 17.15
CA LEU A 427 14.84 -11.73 17.94
C LEU A 427 13.65 -11.17 18.73
N VAL A 428 12.44 -11.27 18.16
CA VAL A 428 11.19 -10.78 18.74
C VAL A 428 10.23 -11.95 18.87
N PRO A 429 10.20 -12.64 20.02
CA PRO A 429 9.25 -13.71 20.27
C PRO A 429 7.81 -13.23 20.17
N GLU A 430 6.92 -14.05 19.62
CA GLU A 430 5.48 -13.73 19.64
C GLU A 430 4.96 -13.67 21.08
N THR A 431 4.31 -12.57 21.43
CA THR A 431 3.48 -12.53 22.63
C THR A 431 2.27 -13.41 22.37
N PRO A 432 2.01 -14.46 23.17
CA PRO A 432 0.86 -15.31 22.98
C PRO A 432 -0.43 -14.48 22.90
N ALA A 433 -1.33 -14.83 22.00
CA ALA A 433 -2.60 -14.11 21.77
C ALA A 433 -3.53 -14.04 23.00
N ARG A 434 -3.15 -14.67 24.13
CA ARG A 434 -3.88 -14.75 25.39
C ARG A 434 -3.49 -13.73 26.45
N THR A 435 -2.43 -12.96 26.27
CA THR A 435 -2.16 -11.84 27.18
C THR A 435 -2.87 -10.61 26.62
N ALA A 436 -4.14 -10.46 26.99
CA ALA A 436 -4.81 -9.18 26.94
C ALA A 436 -3.87 -8.14 27.56
N LEU A 437 -3.75 -6.98 26.90
CA LEU A 437 -3.21 -5.80 27.58
C LEU A 437 -3.95 -5.72 28.92
N PRO A 438 -3.26 -5.47 30.05
CA PRO A 438 -3.97 -5.25 31.30
C PRO A 438 -5.01 -4.16 31.01
N GLN A 439 -6.27 -4.46 31.34
CA GLN A 439 -7.31 -3.46 31.34
C GLN A 439 -6.81 -2.36 32.29
N ILE A 440 -6.50 -1.18 31.75
CA ILE A 440 -6.26 0.01 32.59
C ILE A 440 -7.66 0.37 33.11
N GLY A 441 -8.05 -0.28 34.22
CA GLY A 441 -9.39 -0.09 34.74
C GLY A 441 -9.70 -0.67 36.13
N ASP A 442 -8.83 -1.46 36.76
CA ASP A 442 -9.16 -2.04 38.08
C ASP A 442 -8.01 -2.09 39.10
N GLU A 443 -7.03 -1.21 39.01
CA GLU A 443 -6.20 -0.94 40.20
C GLU A 443 -6.73 0.31 40.88
N ALA A 444 -7.57 0.05 41.89
CA ALA A 444 -7.92 1.06 42.88
C ALA A 444 -6.65 1.69 43.43
N TRP A 445 -6.52 2.99 43.20
CA TRP A 445 -5.52 3.85 43.74
C TRP A 445 -5.63 3.83 45.26
N THR A 446 -4.94 2.92 45.94
CA THR A 446 -4.75 3.00 47.40
C THR A 446 -3.59 3.98 47.64
N ALA A 447 -3.95 5.21 47.96
CA ALA A 447 -3.01 6.21 48.46
C ALA A 447 -2.28 5.66 49.70
N PRO A 448 -0.95 5.81 49.79
CA PRO A 448 -0.25 5.55 51.06
C PRO A 448 -0.60 6.67 52.08
N ARG A 449 -0.89 6.24 53.29
CA ARG A 449 -1.08 7.11 54.46
C ARG A 449 0.24 7.76 54.87
#